data_789de037e39b931f99931ed71070312c
#
_entry.id   789de037e39b931f99931ed71070312c
#
_cell.length_a   1.000
_cell.length_b   1.000
_cell.length_c   1.000
_cell.angle_alpha   90.00
_cell.angle_beta   90.00
_cell.angle_gamma   90.00
#
_symmetry.space_group_name_H-M   'P 1'
#
loop_
_entity.id
_entity.type
_entity.pdbx_description
1 polymer ?
#
loop_
_entity_poly.entity_id
_entity_poly.type
_entity_poly.pdbx_seq_one_letter_code
_entity_poly.pdbx_strand_id
1 'polypeptide(L)'
;CADGSLAAIPVLNEAFAAAARPGAALHLRGLVSDCGVHSSNEHLCALARAAKAAGASHIVVHCFMDGRDVPPRSGAGYLDELEGVLAELTDEGCTAEIGSISGRYYAMDRDNRWERVEQAWRAVVAAEPRADATAAEVMAASYAADVTDEFVVPTALTGRGVRDGDAVVFFNFRPDRAREITRSITGPAFAGFERKKWPSVHFVCLTEYDPDIPAAVAFPKEFPENVLADVLADAGLTQYHIAETEKYAHVTFFLNGGREAAKAGESRCLIASPKVATYDLQPAMSEPDVADTLAAAI
;
A
#
# COMPACT_ATOMS: atom_id res chain seq x y z
N CYS A 1 -10.34 -4.38 -14.85
CA CYS A 1 -8.99 -4.23 -15.42
C CYS A 1 -8.91 -4.73 -16.86
N ALA A 2 -9.34 -5.97 -17.14
CA ALA A 2 -9.28 -6.56 -18.48
C ALA A 2 -10.14 -5.82 -19.52
N ASP A 3 -11.13 -5.06 -19.10
CA ASP A 3 -12.07 -4.27 -19.92
C ASP A 3 -11.59 -2.84 -20.22
N GLY A 4 -10.39 -2.46 -19.75
CA GLY A 4 -9.86 -1.10 -19.92
C GLY A 4 -10.53 -0.02 -19.06
N SER A 5 -11.42 -0.39 -18.13
CA SER A 5 -12.19 0.56 -17.30
C SER A 5 -11.31 1.47 -16.43
N LEU A 6 -10.09 1.07 -16.09
CA LEU A 6 -9.14 1.93 -15.35
C LEU A 6 -8.83 3.24 -16.10
N ALA A 7 -8.71 3.17 -17.43
CA ALA A 7 -8.49 4.36 -18.26
C ALA A 7 -9.71 5.31 -18.28
N ALA A 8 -10.89 4.87 -17.88
CA ALA A 8 -12.09 5.70 -17.82
C ALA A 8 -12.23 6.46 -16.48
N ILE A 9 -11.39 6.16 -15.47
CA ILE A 9 -11.43 6.83 -14.16
C ILE A 9 -10.80 8.22 -14.29
N PRO A 10 -11.55 9.32 -14.05
CA PRO A 10 -11.09 10.68 -14.32
C PRO A 10 -9.76 11.01 -13.63
N VAL A 11 -9.62 10.65 -12.36
CA VAL A 11 -8.42 10.91 -11.56
C VAL A 11 -7.18 10.19 -12.10
N LEU A 12 -7.33 8.95 -12.59
CA LEU A 12 -6.23 8.22 -13.24
C LEU A 12 -5.89 8.83 -14.60
N ASN A 13 -6.89 9.27 -15.38
CA ASN A 13 -6.67 9.97 -16.64
C ASN A 13 -5.87 11.26 -16.45
N GLU A 14 -6.16 12.05 -15.40
CA GLU A 14 -5.39 13.25 -15.05
C GLU A 14 -3.94 12.90 -14.73
N ALA A 15 -3.69 11.81 -13.98
CA ALA A 15 -2.34 11.32 -13.69
C ALA A 15 -1.60 10.89 -14.97
N PHE A 16 -2.25 10.14 -15.85
CA PHE A 16 -1.66 9.70 -17.11
C PHE A 16 -1.37 10.89 -18.03
N ALA A 17 -2.28 11.86 -18.12
CA ALA A 17 -2.06 13.09 -18.87
C ALA A 17 -0.91 13.93 -18.30
N ALA A 18 -0.74 13.96 -16.97
CA ALA A 18 0.40 14.61 -16.35
C ALA A 18 1.72 13.90 -16.73
N ALA A 19 1.75 12.58 -16.72
CA ALA A 19 2.90 11.76 -17.08
C ALA A 19 3.24 11.80 -18.59
N ALA A 20 2.26 12.12 -19.44
CA ALA A 20 2.47 12.27 -20.89
C ALA A 20 3.15 13.60 -21.29
N ARG A 21 3.36 14.53 -20.33
CA ARG A 21 4.06 15.78 -20.61
C ARG A 21 5.54 15.52 -20.88
N PRO A 22 6.18 16.34 -21.75
CA PRO A 22 7.61 16.19 -22.03
C PRO A 22 8.48 16.21 -20.75
N GLY A 23 9.27 15.17 -20.56
CA GLY A 23 10.19 15.02 -19.43
C GLY A 23 9.55 14.56 -18.11
N ALA A 24 8.22 14.43 -18.03
CA ALA A 24 7.52 13.83 -16.91
C ALA A 24 7.55 12.31 -16.97
N ALA A 25 7.31 11.68 -15.82
CA ALA A 25 7.17 10.23 -15.70
C ALA A 25 5.92 9.85 -14.90
N LEU A 26 5.43 8.64 -15.13
CA LEU A 26 4.51 7.98 -14.21
C LEU A 26 5.30 7.08 -13.26
N HIS A 27 5.15 7.29 -11.97
CA HIS A 27 5.67 6.40 -10.94
C HIS A 27 4.53 5.54 -10.39
N LEU A 28 4.58 4.25 -10.65
CA LEU A 28 3.69 3.25 -10.06
C LEU A 28 4.38 2.65 -8.83
N ARG A 29 3.74 2.71 -7.68
CA ARG A 29 4.33 2.18 -6.44
C ARG A 29 3.32 1.33 -5.68
N GLY A 30 3.79 0.28 -5.04
CA GLY A 30 2.94 -0.60 -4.24
C GLY A 30 3.51 -1.99 -4.07
N LEU A 31 2.75 -2.83 -3.35
CA LEU A 31 3.14 -4.21 -3.07
C LEU A 31 3.00 -5.06 -4.32
N VAL A 32 4.07 -5.70 -4.74
CA VAL A 32 4.10 -6.62 -5.88
C VAL A 32 3.84 -8.04 -5.37
N SER A 33 2.58 -8.44 -5.46
CA SER A 33 2.08 -9.70 -4.92
C SER A 33 0.75 -10.07 -5.57
N ASP A 34 0.45 -11.34 -5.67
CA ASP A 34 -0.79 -11.91 -6.19
C ASP A 34 -1.82 -12.27 -5.11
N CYS A 35 -1.47 -12.14 -3.83
CA CYS A 35 -2.31 -12.55 -2.71
C CYS A 35 -3.63 -11.75 -2.56
N GLY A 36 -3.72 -10.55 -3.15
CA GLY A 36 -4.93 -9.74 -3.10
C GLY A 36 -5.26 -9.16 -1.71
N VAL A 37 -4.29 -9.08 -0.78
CA VAL A 37 -4.50 -8.50 0.56
C VAL A 37 -4.33 -6.97 0.56
N HIS A 38 -3.30 -6.47 -0.07
CA HIS A 38 -2.98 -5.04 -0.13
C HIS A 38 -3.06 -4.45 -1.54
N SER A 39 -2.78 -5.28 -2.55
CA SER A 39 -2.63 -4.89 -3.95
C SER A 39 -2.90 -6.09 -4.86
N SER A 40 -2.76 -5.86 -6.16
CA SER A 40 -2.81 -6.92 -7.18
C SER A 40 -1.84 -6.59 -8.31
N ASN A 41 -1.06 -7.59 -8.74
CA ASN A 41 -0.18 -7.48 -9.90
C ASN A 41 -0.97 -7.19 -11.19
N GLU A 42 -2.21 -7.71 -11.31
CA GLU A 42 -3.09 -7.39 -12.43
C GLU A 42 -3.41 -5.89 -12.50
N HIS A 43 -3.65 -5.24 -11.34
CA HIS A 43 -3.90 -3.80 -11.29
C HIS A 43 -2.66 -3.01 -11.70
N LEU A 44 -1.48 -3.39 -11.21
CA LEU A 44 -0.21 -2.77 -11.60
C LEU A 44 0.01 -2.84 -13.12
N CYS A 45 -0.10 -4.03 -13.70
CA CYS A 45 0.08 -4.24 -15.13
C CYS A 45 -0.97 -3.48 -15.97
N ALA A 46 -2.23 -3.44 -15.52
CA ALA A 46 -3.29 -2.71 -16.20
C ALA A 46 -3.06 -1.19 -16.15
N LEU A 47 -2.60 -0.65 -15.01
CA LEU A 47 -2.24 0.78 -14.88
C LEU A 47 -1.07 1.14 -15.81
N ALA A 48 -0.03 0.31 -15.88
CA ALA A 48 1.11 0.54 -16.76
C ALA A 48 0.69 0.55 -18.25
N ARG A 49 -0.12 -0.41 -18.68
CA ARG A 49 -0.65 -0.48 -20.05
C ARG A 49 -1.55 0.72 -20.36
N ALA A 50 -2.44 1.11 -19.42
CA ALA A 50 -3.32 2.26 -19.61
C ALA A 50 -2.51 3.58 -19.70
N ALA A 51 -1.48 3.75 -18.91
CA ALA A 51 -0.61 4.91 -18.97
C ALA A 51 0.13 5.02 -20.31
N LYS A 52 0.70 3.92 -20.82
CA LYS A 52 1.32 3.89 -22.14
C LYS A 52 0.31 4.26 -23.23
N ALA A 53 -0.90 3.67 -23.18
CA ALA A 53 -1.96 3.98 -24.14
C ALA A 53 -2.38 5.46 -24.09
N ALA A 54 -2.26 6.11 -22.92
CA ALA A 54 -2.51 7.55 -22.73
C ALA A 54 -1.33 8.44 -23.13
N GLY A 55 -0.21 7.87 -23.60
CA GLY A 55 0.95 8.61 -24.09
C GLY A 55 2.06 8.87 -23.08
N ALA A 56 2.06 8.21 -21.91
CA ALA A 56 3.18 8.28 -20.99
C ALA A 56 4.45 7.75 -21.65
N SER A 57 5.49 8.57 -21.69
CA SER A 57 6.77 8.23 -22.32
C SER A 57 7.79 7.60 -21.35
N HIS A 58 7.52 7.68 -20.06
CA HIS A 58 8.36 7.05 -19.02
C HIS A 58 7.50 6.49 -17.89
N ILE A 59 7.57 5.19 -17.66
CA ILE A 59 6.86 4.47 -16.59
C ILE A 59 7.89 3.84 -15.68
N VAL A 60 7.87 4.21 -14.40
CA VAL A 60 8.83 3.76 -13.38
C VAL A 60 8.06 3.01 -12.30
N VAL A 61 8.39 1.74 -12.06
CA VAL A 61 7.73 0.94 -11.05
C VAL A 61 8.62 0.83 -9.80
N HIS A 62 8.06 1.18 -8.65
CA HIS A 62 8.70 1.01 -7.35
C HIS A 62 8.07 -0.20 -6.64
N CYS A 63 8.79 -1.32 -6.66
CA CYS A 63 8.29 -2.60 -6.18
C CYS A 63 8.47 -2.74 -4.67
N PHE A 64 7.37 -2.90 -3.93
CA PHE A 64 7.42 -3.33 -2.54
C PHE A 64 7.27 -4.85 -2.50
N MET A 65 8.21 -5.54 -1.84
CA MET A 65 8.26 -6.98 -1.79
C MET A 65 7.50 -7.49 -0.57
N ASP A 66 6.72 -8.57 -0.75
CA ASP A 66 5.78 -9.07 0.25
C ASP A 66 6.44 -10.04 1.24
N GLY A 67 6.50 -11.31 0.93
CA GLY A 67 7.08 -12.36 1.78
C GLY A 67 6.38 -12.60 3.12
N ARG A 68 5.21 -11.97 3.34
CA ARG A 68 4.40 -12.08 4.56
C ARG A 68 3.02 -12.66 4.27
N ASP A 69 2.35 -12.18 3.24
CA ASP A 69 1.03 -12.66 2.80
C ASP A 69 1.18 -13.73 1.70
N VAL A 70 2.40 -13.90 1.19
CA VAL A 70 2.85 -14.95 0.24
C VAL A 70 4.13 -15.61 0.76
N PRO A 71 4.59 -16.73 0.17
CA PRO A 71 5.84 -17.38 0.59
C PRO A 71 7.03 -16.41 0.62
N PRO A 72 7.93 -16.54 1.63
CA PRO A 72 8.95 -15.53 1.93
C PRO A 72 9.99 -15.26 0.83
N ARG A 73 10.04 -16.09 -0.20
CA ARG A 73 11.00 -15.99 -1.33
C ARG A 73 10.31 -16.12 -2.69
N SER A 74 9.04 -15.72 -2.79
CA SER A 74 8.28 -15.74 -4.05
C SER A 74 8.48 -14.48 -4.90
N GLY A 75 9.02 -13.42 -4.32
CA GLY A 75 9.10 -12.09 -4.92
C GLY A 75 9.92 -12.04 -6.21
N ALA A 76 10.98 -12.86 -6.33
CA ALA A 76 11.77 -12.92 -7.56
C ALA A 76 10.92 -13.34 -8.78
N GLY A 77 9.99 -14.29 -8.59
CA GLY A 77 9.09 -14.71 -9.68
C GLY A 77 8.13 -13.60 -10.10
N TYR A 78 7.59 -12.84 -9.15
CA TYR A 78 6.73 -11.69 -9.47
C TYR A 78 7.47 -10.57 -10.19
N LEU A 79 8.75 -10.35 -9.86
CA LEU A 79 9.57 -9.37 -10.57
C LEU A 79 9.89 -9.81 -12.00
N ASP A 80 10.17 -11.10 -12.23
CA ASP A 80 10.40 -11.65 -13.55
C ASP A 80 9.17 -11.49 -14.46
N GLU A 81 7.98 -11.80 -13.94
CA GLU A 81 6.72 -11.57 -14.64
C GLU A 81 6.49 -10.08 -14.94
N LEU A 82 6.77 -9.20 -13.99
CA LEU A 82 6.65 -7.75 -14.19
C LEU A 82 7.65 -7.24 -15.22
N GLU A 83 8.91 -7.66 -15.17
CA GLU A 83 9.93 -7.29 -16.17
C GLU A 83 9.50 -7.69 -17.59
N GLY A 84 8.87 -8.86 -17.75
CA GLY A 84 8.27 -9.28 -19.01
C GLY A 84 7.24 -8.28 -19.54
N VAL A 85 6.32 -7.83 -18.67
CA VAL A 85 5.31 -6.81 -19.03
C VAL A 85 5.96 -5.47 -19.34
N LEU A 86 6.95 -5.03 -18.57
CA LEU A 86 7.62 -3.75 -18.81
C LEU A 86 8.43 -3.76 -20.11
N ALA A 87 9.04 -4.90 -20.46
CA ALA A 87 9.70 -5.08 -21.74
C ALA A 87 8.73 -4.96 -22.94
N GLU A 88 7.51 -5.52 -22.84
CA GLU A 88 6.45 -5.33 -23.84
C GLU A 88 6.01 -3.88 -23.99
N LEU A 89 6.08 -3.09 -22.92
CA LEU A 89 5.71 -1.68 -22.92
C LEU A 89 6.82 -0.76 -23.41
N THR A 90 8.06 -1.22 -23.42
CA THR A 90 9.21 -0.43 -23.85
C THR A 90 9.35 -0.45 -25.38
N ASP A 91 9.36 0.75 -25.98
CA ASP A 91 9.57 0.95 -27.42
C ASP A 91 10.23 2.33 -27.68
N GLU A 92 10.27 2.80 -28.93
CA GLU A 92 10.85 4.11 -29.30
C GLU A 92 10.15 5.31 -28.61
N GLY A 93 8.89 5.15 -28.17
CA GLY A 93 8.07 6.20 -27.57
C GLY A 93 7.92 6.11 -26.07
N CYS A 94 8.26 4.96 -25.47
CA CYS A 94 8.05 4.70 -24.04
C CYS A 94 9.17 3.85 -23.44
N THR A 95 9.71 4.30 -22.32
CA THR A 95 10.59 3.51 -21.43
C THR A 95 9.79 3.06 -20.22
N ALA A 96 9.72 1.75 -19.97
CA ALA A 96 9.10 1.19 -18.78
C ALA A 96 10.12 0.35 -18.01
N GLU A 97 10.34 0.67 -16.74
CA GLU A 97 11.44 0.08 -15.95
C GLU A 97 11.10 -0.08 -14.47
N ILE A 98 11.79 -0.98 -13.78
CA ILE A 98 11.76 -1.04 -12.32
C ILE A 98 12.72 0.01 -11.77
N GLY A 99 12.20 1.01 -11.05
CA GLY A 99 12.97 2.11 -10.49
C GLY A 99 13.59 1.80 -9.14
N SER A 100 12.92 1.02 -8.31
CA SER A 100 13.44 0.59 -7.01
C SER A 100 12.76 -0.67 -6.48
N ILE A 101 13.45 -1.38 -5.59
CA ILE A 101 12.94 -2.52 -4.83
C ILE A 101 13.07 -2.21 -3.35
N SER A 102 12.07 -2.61 -2.56
CA SER A 102 12.05 -2.39 -1.10
C SER A 102 11.17 -3.43 -0.42
N GLY A 103 11.66 -4.11 0.58
CA GLY A 103 10.81 -4.96 1.41
C GLY A 103 9.69 -4.15 2.08
N ARG A 104 8.53 -4.78 2.27
CA ARG A 104 7.37 -4.13 2.93
C ARG A 104 7.64 -3.71 4.37
N TYR A 105 8.62 -4.32 5.03
CA TYR A 105 9.11 -3.92 6.34
C TYR A 105 9.49 -2.45 6.40
N TYR A 106 10.03 -1.90 5.31
CA TYR A 106 10.42 -0.50 5.17
C TYR A 106 9.31 0.34 4.55
N ALA A 107 8.77 -0.14 3.42
CA ALA A 107 7.87 0.64 2.57
C ALA A 107 6.42 0.65 3.04
N MET A 108 6.05 -0.25 3.95
CA MET A 108 4.68 -0.43 4.42
C MET A 108 4.61 -0.51 5.96
N ASP A 109 5.42 0.30 6.64
CA ASP A 109 5.30 0.49 8.09
C ASP A 109 3.95 1.14 8.45
N ARG A 110 3.46 0.87 9.66
CA ARG A 110 2.24 1.46 10.23
C ARG A 110 2.37 1.80 11.71
N ASP A 111 3.60 1.71 12.25
CA ASP A 111 3.90 1.86 13.67
C ASP A 111 4.76 3.10 13.96
N ASN A 112 4.79 4.05 12.98
CA ASN A 112 5.58 5.29 13.03
C ASN A 112 7.09 5.05 13.18
N ARG A 113 7.58 3.97 12.56
CA ARG A 113 9.01 3.68 12.46
C ARG A 113 9.61 4.47 11.30
N TRP A 114 9.70 5.79 11.51
CA TRP A 114 10.09 6.73 10.44
C TRP A 114 11.47 6.44 9.85
N GLU A 115 12.38 5.84 10.63
CA GLU A 115 13.68 5.39 10.15
C GLU A 115 13.60 4.29 9.07
N ARG A 116 12.51 3.50 9.06
CA ARG A 116 12.24 2.51 8.00
C ARG A 116 11.63 3.19 6.79
N VAL A 117 10.61 4.01 7.02
CA VAL A 117 9.90 4.75 5.96
C VAL A 117 10.85 5.65 5.19
N GLU A 118 11.80 6.30 5.87
CA GLU A 118 12.83 7.15 5.24
C GLU A 118 13.68 6.38 4.23
N GLN A 119 14.10 5.17 4.55
CA GLN A 119 14.92 4.35 3.64
C GLN A 119 14.14 4.04 2.35
N ALA A 120 12.88 3.62 2.45
CA ALA A 120 12.03 3.36 1.30
C ALA A 120 11.74 4.66 0.51
N TRP A 121 11.47 5.76 1.22
CA TRP A 121 11.27 7.08 0.61
C TRP A 121 12.51 7.53 -0.18
N ARG A 122 13.72 7.35 0.37
CA ARG A 122 14.97 7.69 -0.30
C ARG A 122 15.15 6.90 -1.60
N ALA A 123 14.88 5.60 -1.60
CA ALA A 123 14.97 4.78 -2.80
C ALA A 123 13.97 5.22 -3.88
N VAL A 124 12.74 5.59 -3.49
CA VAL A 124 11.68 6.01 -4.41
C VAL A 124 11.88 7.45 -4.89
N VAL A 125 12.09 8.40 -3.97
CA VAL A 125 12.08 9.84 -4.29
C VAL A 125 13.46 10.35 -4.65
N ALA A 126 14.48 9.97 -3.88
CA ALA A 126 15.84 10.46 -4.12
C ALA A 126 16.63 9.59 -5.11
N ALA A 127 16.16 8.36 -5.40
CA ALA A 127 16.88 7.30 -6.11
C ALA A 127 18.21 6.93 -5.39
N GLU A 128 18.15 6.78 -4.06
CA GLU A 128 19.29 6.49 -3.19
C GLU A 128 18.92 5.48 -2.07
N PRO A 129 19.79 4.52 -1.69
CA PRO A 129 21.05 4.19 -2.40
C PRO A 129 20.77 3.55 -3.76
N ARG A 130 21.63 3.80 -4.73
CA ARG A 130 21.53 3.21 -6.05
C ARG A 130 22.49 2.05 -6.21
N ALA A 131 22.00 0.91 -6.73
CA ALA A 131 22.81 -0.19 -7.20
C ALA A 131 22.91 -0.15 -8.74
N ASP A 132 24.06 -0.51 -9.26
CA ASP A 132 24.24 -0.81 -10.68
C ASP A 132 24.00 -2.31 -10.88
N ALA A 133 22.74 -2.71 -10.73
CA ALA A 133 22.31 -4.11 -10.72
C ALA A 133 20.86 -4.21 -11.24
N THR A 134 20.49 -5.36 -11.75
CA THR A 134 19.11 -5.69 -12.13
C THR A 134 18.26 -6.03 -10.89
N ALA A 135 16.94 -6.04 -11.02
CA ALA A 135 16.03 -6.48 -9.97
C ALA A 135 16.33 -7.92 -9.52
N ALA A 136 16.57 -8.81 -10.48
CA ALA A 136 16.92 -10.20 -10.22
C ALA A 136 18.23 -10.34 -9.41
N GLU A 137 19.26 -9.55 -9.73
CA GLU A 137 20.55 -9.57 -9.01
C GLU A 137 20.40 -9.06 -7.57
N VAL A 138 19.60 -8.01 -7.33
CA VAL A 138 19.33 -7.51 -5.98
C VAL A 138 18.60 -8.57 -5.15
N MET A 139 17.59 -9.24 -5.72
CA MET A 139 16.87 -10.30 -5.02
C MET A 139 17.76 -11.52 -4.75
N ALA A 140 18.57 -11.93 -5.72
CA ALA A 140 19.52 -13.03 -5.55
C ALA A 140 20.54 -12.74 -4.43
N ALA A 141 21.08 -11.53 -4.38
CA ALA A 141 21.99 -11.09 -3.31
C ALA A 141 21.31 -11.09 -1.93
N SER A 142 20.06 -10.61 -1.84
CA SER A 142 19.24 -10.68 -0.62
C SER A 142 19.07 -12.11 -0.15
N TYR A 143 18.66 -13.02 -1.03
CA TYR A 143 18.46 -14.43 -0.68
C TYR A 143 19.74 -15.14 -0.29
N ALA A 144 20.87 -14.79 -0.92
CA ALA A 144 22.20 -15.32 -0.56
C ALA A 144 22.64 -14.87 0.84
N ALA A 145 22.17 -13.70 1.29
CA ALA A 145 22.38 -13.17 2.64
C ALA A 145 21.32 -13.64 3.66
N ASP A 146 20.47 -14.61 3.28
CA ASP A 146 19.32 -15.10 4.07
C ASP A 146 18.27 -14.02 4.42
N VAL A 147 18.19 -12.96 3.62
CA VAL A 147 17.19 -11.90 3.71
C VAL A 147 16.04 -12.25 2.79
N THR A 148 14.84 -12.42 3.35
CA THR A 148 13.61 -12.73 2.61
C THR A 148 12.95 -11.46 2.05
N ASP A 149 11.94 -11.63 1.20
CA ASP A 149 11.23 -10.56 0.48
C ASP A 149 10.82 -9.41 1.40
N GLU A 150 10.23 -9.71 2.56
CA GLU A 150 9.74 -8.72 3.53
C GLU A 150 10.83 -7.73 3.95
N PHE A 151 12.08 -8.18 4.02
CA PHE A 151 13.21 -7.44 4.58
C PHE A 151 14.23 -6.96 3.54
N VAL A 152 13.94 -7.08 2.25
CA VAL A 152 14.83 -6.56 1.20
C VAL A 152 15.11 -5.08 1.43
N VAL A 153 16.40 -4.75 1.54
CA VAL A 153 16.86 -3.38 1.82
C VAL A 153 16.47 -2.45 0.66
N PRO A 154 15.85 -1.29 0.93
CA PRO A 154 15.46 -0.34 -0.10
C PRO A 154 16.63 0.05 -1.01
N THR A 155 16.50 -0.22 -2.31
CA THR A 155 17.54 -0.03 -3.31
C THR A 155 16.93 0.55 -4.58
N ALA A 156 17.48 1.66 -5.07
CA ALA A 156 17.16 2.21 -6.37
C ALA A 156 17.95 1.49 -7.47
N LEU A 157 17.31 1.16 -8.57
CA LEU A 157 17.92 0.51 -9.74
C LEU A 157 18.22 1.50 -10.86
N THR A 158 17.44 2.59 -10.91
CA THR A 158 17.64 3.66 -11.89
C THR A 158 17.91 4.99 -11.20
N GLY A 159 18.46 5.96 -11.93
CA GLY A 159 18.64 7.32 -11.44
C GLY A 159 17.37 8.18 -11.54
N ARG A 160 16.23 7.57 -11.94
CA ARG A 160 14.96 8.28 -12.13
C ARG A 160 14.13 8.21 -10.84
N GLY A 161 14.51 9.04 -9.86
CA GLY A 161 13.64 9.33 -8.71
C GLY A 161 12.50 10.27 -9.08
N VAL A 162 11.55 10.46 -8.16
CA VAL A 162 10.40 11.35 -8.37
C VAL A 162 10.84 12.81 -8.47
N ARG A 163 10.28 13.57 -9.42
CA ARG A 163 10.62 14.98 -9.72
C ARG A 163 9.35 15.84 -9.79
N ASP A 164 9.54 17.14 -9.78
CA ASP A 164 8.46 18.10 -10.00
C ASP A 164 7.77 17.85 -11.35
N GLY A 165 6.45 17.81 -11.32
CA GLY A 165 5.61 17.59 -12.50
C GLY A 165 5.36 16.12 -12.84
N ASP A 166 5.99 15.16 -12.16
CA ASP A 166 5.69 13.74 -12.32
C ASP A 166 4.31 13.39 -11.75
N ALA A 167 3.76 12.28 -12.23
CA ALA A 167 2.59 11.64 -11.63
C ALA A 167 3.01 10.42 -10.80
N VAL A 168 2.35 10.21 -9.68
CA VAL A 168 2.57 9.05 -8.80
C VAL A 168 1.23 8.37 -8.55
N VAL A 169 1.14 7.09 -8.83
CA VAL A 169 -0.03 6.26 -8.49
C VAL A 169 0.39 5.19 -7.49
N PHE A 170 -0.19 5.23 -6.30
CA PHE A 170 0.00 4.17 -5.32
C PHE A 170 -1.12 3.15 -5.49
N PHE A 171 -0.80 1.97 -6.02
CA PHE A 171 -1.80 0.99 -6.44
C PHE A 171 -2.26 0.02 -5.34
N ASN A 172 -1.84 0.20 -4.10
CA ASN A 172 -2.43 -0.52 -2.98
C ASN A 172 -3.88 -0.08 -2.76
N PHE A 173 -4.77 -1.03 -2.55
CA PHE A 173 -6.18 -0.75 -2.24
C PHE A 173 -6.50 -0.87 -0.74
N ARG A 174 -5.62 -1.46 0.08
CA ARG A 174 -5.74 -1.49 1.54
C ARG A 174 -4.97 -0.33 2.18
N PRO A 175 -5.65 0.51 3.01
CA PRO A 175 -5.11 1.79 3.45
C PRO A 175 -4.09 1.73 4.58
N ASP A 176 -4.21 0.77 5.51
CA ASP A 176 -3.53 0.79 6.81
C ASP A 176 -2.01 0.95 6.75
N ARG A 177 -1.36 0.30 5.77
CA ARG A 177 0.09 0.34 5.56
C ARG A 177 0.54 1.27 4.43
N ALA A 178 -0.39 2.02 3.82
CA ALA A 178 -0.06 2.99 2.78
C ALA A 178 0.06 4.42 3.32
N ARG A 179 -0.50 4.71 4.50
CA ARG A 179 -0.63 6.05 5.06
C ARG A 179 0.71 6.75 5.26
N GLU A 180 1.64 6.12 5.97
CA GLU A 180 2.88 6.74 6.42
C GLU A 180 3.76 7.18 5.25
N ILE A 181 4.06 6.27 4.33
CA ILE A 181 4.89 6.59 3.19
C ILE A 181 4.18 7.53 2.20
N THR A 182 2.84 7.57 2.17
CA THR A 182 2.09 8.57 1.39
C THR A 182 2.23 9.95 2.02
N ARG A 183 2.03 10.08 3.34
CA ARG A 183 2.25 11.34 4.06
C ARG A 183 3.65 11.89 3.90
N SER A 184 4.67 11.02 3.82
CA SER A 184 6.06 11.44 3.60
C SER A 184 6.29 12.09 2.23
N ILE A 185 5.44 11.84 1.25
CA ILE A 185 5.52 12.44 -0.09
C ILE A 185 4.57 13.63 -0.21
N THR A 186 3.31 13.48 0.22
CA THR A 186 2.24 14.45 -0.03
C THR A 186 2.07 15.48 1.08
N GLY A 187 2.40 15.14 2.34
CA GLY A 187 2.08 15.94 3.51
C GLY A 187 2.94 17.22 3.63
N PRO A 188 2.36 18.42 3.59
CA PRO A 188 3.13 19.67 3.78
C PRO A 188 3.68 19.81 5.19
N ALA A 189 2.97 19.32 6.21
CA ALA A 189 3.35 19.36 7.62
C ALA A 189 4.05 18.08 8.11
N PHE A 190 4.55 17.26 7.20
CA PHE A 190 5.23 16.02 7.56
C PHE A 190 6.51 16.28 8.35
N ALA A 191 6.67 15.64 9.51
CA ALA A 191 7.80 15.82 10.44
C ALA A 191 8.48 14.50 10.86
N GLY A 192 8.20 13.37 10.19
CA GLY A 192 8.75 12.05 10.55
C GLY A 192 10.27 11.94 10.31
N PHE A 193 10.78 12.61 9.27
CA PHE A 193 12.21 12.75 8.96
C PHE A 193 12.46 13.99 8.09
N GLU A 194 13.72 14.40 7.93
CA GLU A 194 14.09 15.53 7.09
C GLU A 194 14.05 15.13 5.60
N ARG A 195 13.19 15.81 4.84
CA ARG A 195 13.07 15.61 3.40
C ARG A 195 14.02 16.54 2.65
N LYS A 196 15.14 16.03 2.14
CA LYS A 196 16.07 16.80 1.30
C LYS A 196 15.47 17.19 -0.05
N LYS A 197 14.45 16.46 -0.50
CA LYS A 197 13.66 16.72 -1.71
C LYS A 197 12.19 16.60 -1.36
N TRP A 198 11.38 17.48 -1.86
CA TRP A 198 9.93 17.40 -1.75
C TRP A 198 9.29 17.81 -3.07
N PRO A 199 9.24 16.88 -4.04
CA PRO A 199 8.74 17.19 -5.37
C PRO A 199 7.22 17.46 -5.36
N SER A 200 6.83 18.45 -6.16
CA SER A 200 5.41 18.73 -6.45
C SER A 200 4.93 17.77 -7.52
N VAL A 201 4.10 16.82 -7.14
CA VAL A 201 3.62 15.72 -7.99
C VAL A 201 2.10 15.66 -8.06
N HIS A 202 1.58 15.09 -9.15
CA HIS A 202 0.20 14.65 -9.20
C HIS A 202 0.08 13.28 -8.52
N PHE A 203 -0.31 13.25 -7.25
CA PHE A 203 -0.38 12.01 -6.47
C PHE A 203 -1.78 11.44 -6.45
N VAL A 204 -1.91 10.16 -6.79
CA VAL A 204 -3.17 9.41 -6.75
C VAL A 204 -3.02 8.21 -5.80
N CYS A 205 -3.89 8.15 -4.81
CA CYS A 205 -4.14 6.95 -4.02
C CYS A 205 -5.18 6.08 -4.73
N LEU A 206 -4.94 4.78 -4.86
CA LEU A 206 -5.94 3.91 -5.49
C LEU A 206 -7.25 3.93 -4.71
N THR A 207 -7.19 3.88 -3.38
CA THR A 207 -8.33 4.08 -2.48
C THR A 207 -8.03 5.21 -1.48
N GLU A 208 -9.02 5.66 -0.73
CA GLU A 208 -8.81 6.63 0.35
C GLU A 208 -8.00 6.00 1.48
N TYR A 209 -6.76 6.45 1.67
CA TYR A 209 -5.91 5.95 2.75
C TYR A 209 -6.15 6.67 4.07
N ASP A 210 -6.43 7.96 4.01
CA ASP A 210 -6.76 8.81 5.15
C ASP A 210 -7.37 10.12 4.63
N PRO A 211 -8.46 10.64 5.24
CA PRO A 211 -9.09 11.89 4.80
C PRO A 211 -8.15 13.11 4.86
N ASP A 212 -7.13 13.08 5.72
CA ASP A 212 -6.18 14.18 5.88
C ASP A 212 -5.01 14.14 4.88
N ILE A 213 -4.93 13.11 4.03
CA ILE A 213 -3.89 13.02 3.00
C ILE A 213 -4.29 13.88 1.80
N PRO A 214 -3.50 14.92 1.44
CA PRO A 214 -3.81 15.79 0.31
C PRO A 214 -3.41 15.13 -1.02
N ALA A 215 -4.16 14.10 -1.43
CA ALA A 215 -3.96 13.36 -2.66
C ALA A 215 -5.31 13.04 -3.32
N ALA A 216 -5.30 12.92 -4.64
CA ALA A 216 -6.47 12.47 -5.37
C ALA A 216 -6.75 10.97 -5.10
N VAL A 217 -8.02 10.56 -5.14
CA VAL A 217 -8.45 9.18 -4.86
C VAL A 217 -9.16 8.61 -6.07
N ALA A 218 -8.65 7.49 -6.62
CA ALA A 218 -9.23 6.86 -7.80
C ALA A 218 -10.56 6.14 -7.48
N PHE A 219 -10.61 5.43 -6.37
CA PHE A 219 -11.78 4.73 -5.87
C PHE A 219 -12.13 5.28 -4.48
N PRO A 220 -13.04 6.25 -4.39
CA PRO A 220 -13.48 6.79 -3.11
C PRO A 220 -14.11 5.70 -2.27
N LYS A 221 -14.08 5.90 -0.95
CA LYS A 221 -14.64 4.94 0.00
C LYS A 221 -16.16 4.85 -0.17
N GLU A 222 -16.61 3.66 -0.52
CA GLU A 222 -18.02 3.30 -0.49
C GLU A 222 -18.34 2.61 0.84
N PHE A 223 -19.42 3.06 1.48
CA PHE A 223 -19.90 2.44 2.71
C PHE A 223 -21.03 1.48 2.35
N PRO A 224 -20.84 0.15 2.52
CA PRO A 224 -21.91 -0.79 2.28
C PRO A 224 -23.11 -0.46 3.18
N GLU A 225 -24.29 -0.55 2.60
CA GLU A 225 -25.57 -0.43 3.31
C GLU A 225 -26.03 -1.81 3.79
N ASN A 226 -26.90 -1.83 4.79
CA ASN A 226 -27.47 -3.05 5.35
C ASN A 226 -26.41 -4.06 5.86
N VAL A 227 -25.34 -3.56 6.48
CA VAL A 227 -24.43 -4.45 7.21
C VAL A 227 -25.16 -5.08 8.40
N LEU A 228 -24.64 -6.20 8.93
CA LEU A 228 -25.28 -6.92 10.04
C LEU A 228 -25.66 -6.00 11.19
N ALA A 229 -24.79 -5.07 11.55
CA ALA A 229 -25.03 -4.09 12.62
C ALA A 229 -26.21 -3.15 12.32
N ASP A 230 -26.46 -2.79 11.05
CA ASP A 230 -27.65 -2.02 10.65
C ASP A 230 -28.92 -2.85 10.83
N VAL A 231 -28.90 -4.10 10.33
CA VAL A 231 -30.08 -5.00 10.41
C VAL A 231 -30.49 -5.26 11.85
N LEU A 232 -29.51 -5.46 12.75
CA LEU A 232 -29.79 -5.66 14.18
C LEU A 232 -30.33 -4.38 14.84
N ALA A 233 -29.76 -3.23 14.52
CA ALA A 233 -30.23 -1.93 15.01
C ALA A 233 -31.66 -1.63 14.55
N ASP A 234 -31.97 -1.85 13.28
CA ASP A 234 -33.32 -1.64 12.71
C ASP A 234 -34.36 -2.59 13.31
N ALA A 235 -33.93 -3.80 13.73
CA ALA A 235 -34.78 -4.75 14.45
C ALA A 235 -34.92 -4.39 15.95
N GLY A 236 -34.28 -3.33 16.44
CA GLY A 236 -34.33 -2.91 17.85
C GLY A 236 -33.56 -3.84 18.79
N LEU A 237 -32.65 -4.64 18.25
CA LEU A 237 -31.83 -5.58 19.02
C LEU A 237 -30.56 -4.88 19.55
N THR A 238 -30.09 -5.36 20.73
CA THR A 238 -28.82 -4.90 21.30
C THR A 238 -27.66 -5.73 20.72
N GLN A 239 -26.51 -5.08 20.61
CA GLN A 239 -25.28 -5.67 20.11
C GLN A 239 -24.11 -5.39 21.06
N TYR A 240 -23.25 -6.37 21.28
CA TYR A 240 -22.05 -6.20 22.09
C TYR A 240 -20.81 -6.63 21.32
N HIS A 241 -19.99 -5.66 20.96
CA HIS A 241 -18.77 -5.85 20.17
C HIS A 241 -17.56 -5.82 21.10
N ILE A 242 -16.91 -6.95 21.30
CA ILE A 242 -15.75 -7.09 22.19
C ILE A 242 -14.60 -7.75 21.44
N ALA A 243 -13.41 -7.21 21.59
CA ALA A 243 -12.17 -7.84 21.16
C ALA A 243 -10.96 -7.20 21.85
N GLU A 244 -9.82 -7.87 21.73
CA GLU A 244 -8.55 -7.29 22.07
C GLU A 244 -8.06 -6.24 21.04
N THR A 245 -7.07 -5.42 21.40
CA THR A 245 -6.59 -4.26 20.59
C THR A 245 -6.33 -4.63 19.14
N GLU A 246 -5.62 -5.74 18.87
CA GLU A 246 -5.27 -6.18 17.51
C GLU A 246 -6.48 -6.54 16.64
N LYS A 247 -7.60 -6.89 17.26
CA LYS A 247 -8.81 -7.33 16.59
C LYS A 247 -9.99 -6.37 16.74
N TYR A 248 -9.83 -5.32 17.54
CA TYR A 248 -10.93 -4.41 17.86
C TYR A 248 -11.55 -3.73 16.62
N ALA A 249 -10.72 -3.24 15.72
CA ALA A 249 -11.20 -2.65 14.48
C ALA A 249 -11.98 -3.65 13.60
N HIS A 250 -11.69 -4.94 13.68
CA HIS A 250 -12.40 -5.96 12.90
C HIS A 250 -13.85 -6.13 13.36
N VAL A 251 -14.08 -6.09 14.69
CA VAL A 251 -15.43 -6.24 15.26
C VAL A 251 -16.17 -4.91 15.41
N THR A 252 -15.57 -3.79 15.13
CA THR A 252 -16.19 -2.46 15.21
C THR A 252 -16.21 -1.79 13.84
N PHE A 253 -15.14 -1.12 13.46
CA PHE A 253 -15.02 -0.36 12.22
C PHE A 253 -15.36 -1.18 10.97
N PHE A 254 -14.70 -2.35 10.78
CA PHE A 254 -14.92 -3.17 9.59
C PHE A 254 -16.31 -3.84 9.60
N LEU A 255 -16.76 -4.34 10.76
CA LEU A 255 -18.09 -4.95 10.88
C LEU A 255 -19.20 -3.92 10.62
N ASN A 256 -18.96 -2.64 10.96
CA ASN A 256 -19.88 -1.53 10.69
C ASN A 256 -19.72 -0.93 9.28
N GLY A 257 -19.15 -1.69 8.34
CA GLY A 257 -19.00 -1.27 6.96
C GLY A 257 -18.01 -0.11 6.78
N GLY A 258 -17.01 0.01 7.64
CA GLY A 258 -15.99 1.06 7.60
C GLY A 258 -16.41 2.38 8.26
N ARG A 259 -17.43 2.36 9.12
CA ARG A 259 -17.90 3.52 9.88
C ARG A 259 -17.47 3.42 11.34
N GLU A 260 -16.88 4.49 11.88
CA GLU A 260 -16.45 4.54 13.28
C GLU A 260 -17.61 4.64 14.27
N ALA A 261 -18.69 5.30 13.86
CA ALA A 261 -19.85 5.52 14.72
C ALA A 261 -20.50 4.17 15.09
N ALA A 262 -20.78 4.00 16.38
CA ALA A 262 -21.57 2.88 16.87
C ALA A 262 -23.01 2.98 16.35
N LYS A 263 -23.62 1.84 16.08
CA LYS A 263 -25.01 1.74 15.66
C LYS A 263 -25.96 1.82 16.86
N ALA A 264 -27.23 2.05 16.63
CA ALA A 264 -28.24 2.02 17.71
C ALA A 264 -28.22 0.66 18.42
N GLY A 265 -28.20 0.66 19.75
CA GLY A 265 -28.12 -0.56 20.55
C GLY A 265 -26.74 -1.23 20.60
N GLU A 266 -25.71 -0.66 19.95
CA GLU A 266 -24.35 -1.20 19.94
C GLU A 266 -23.56 -0.72 21.17
N SER A 267 -22.99 -1.66 21.88
CA SER A 267 -22.02 -1.44 22.97
C SER A 267 -20.67 -2.04 22.59
N ARG A 268 -19.57 -1.40 23.01
CA ARG A 268 -18.21 -1.81 22.66
C ARG A 268 -17.34 -2.01 23.89
N CYS A 269 -16.51 -3.06 23.86
CA CYS A 269 -15.52 -3.31 24.89
C CYS A 269 -14.17 -3.63 24.25
N LEU A 270 -13.13 -2.92 24.70
CA LEU A 270 -11.75 -3.12 24.26
C LEU A 270 -10.96 -3.78 25.39
N ILE A 271 -10.36 -4.93 25.12
CA ILE A 271 -9.40 -5.61 25.98
C ILE A 271 -7.99 -5.33 25.43
N ALA A 272 -7.03 -5.05 26.31
CA ALA A 272 -5.66 -4.79 25.86
C ALA A 272 -5.01 -6.08 25.33
N SER A 273 -4.39 -6.02 24.16
CA SER A 273 -3.56 -7.14 23.65
C SER A 273 -2.27 -7.27 24.47
N PRO A 274 -1.69 -8.48 24.59
CA PRO A 274 -0.44 -8.70 25.29
C PRO A 274 0.70 -7.92 24.63
N LYS A 275 1.59 -7.35 25.46
CA LYS A 275 2.79 -6.61 24.99
C LYS A 275 3.95 -7.56 24.75
N VAL A 276 3.84 -8.43 23.74
CA VAL A 276 4.89 -9.35 23.31
C VAL A 276 5.47 -8.92 21.95
N ALA A 277 6.67 -9.40 21.63
CA ALA A 277 7.32 -9.06 20.37
C ALA A 277 6.59 -9.69 19.18
N THR A 278 6.15 -10.93 19.34
CA THR A 278 5.36 -11.72 18.37
C THR A 278 4.38 -12.61 19.13
N TYR A 279 3.21 -12.89 18.57
CA TYR A 279 2.13 -13.61 19.28
C TYR A 279 2.33 -15.12 19.34
N ASP A 280 3.32 -15.69 18.68
CA ASP A 280 3.76 -17.07 18.90
C ASP A 280 4.34 -17.27 20.32
N LEU A 281 4.80 -16.20 20.96
CA LEU A 281 5.24 -16.20 22.36
C LEU A 281 4.07 -16.26 23.35
N GLN A 282 2.85 -15.85 22.92
CA GLN A 282 1.62 -15.92 23.71
C GLN A 282 0.43 -16.22 22.78
N PRO A 283 0.29 -17.46 22.26
CA PRO A 283 -0.71 -17.78 21.23
C PRO A 283 -2.16 -17.59 21.65
N ALA A 284 -2.48 -17.74 22.94
CA ALA A 284 -3.81 -17.46 23.46
C ALA A 284 -4.17 -15.97 23.43
N MET A 285 -3.17 -15.09 23.30
CA MET A 285 -3.34 -13.62 23.31
C MET A 285 -4.17 -13.18 24.54
N SER A 286 -5.23 -12.39 24.37
CA SER A 286 -6.14 -11.96 25.44
C SER A 286 -7.50 -12.69 25.38
N GLU A 287 -7.59 -13.84 24.70
CA GLU A 287 -8.84 -14.60 24.56
C GLU A 287 -9.51 -14.94 25.90
N PRO A 288 -8.81 -15.37 26.96
CA PRO A 288 -9.45 -15.65 28.25
C PRO A 288 -10.18 -14.43 28.84
N ASP A 289 -9.53 -13.26 28.83
CA ASP A 289 -10.11 -12.02 29.35
C ASP A 289 -11.31 -11.55 28.50
N VAL A 290 -11.24 -11.76 27.17
CA VAL A 290 -12.35 -11.48 26.25
C VAL A 290 -13.53 -12.40 26.54
N ALA A 291 -13.29 -13.70 26.75
CA ALA A 291 -14.33 -14.70 27.03
C ALA A 291 -15.00 -14.43 28.39
N ASP A 292 -14.23 -14.17 29.44
CA ASP A 292 -14.77 -13.89 30.78
C ASP A 292 -15.59 -12.59 30.79
N THR A 293 -15.10 -11.54 30.10
CA THR A 293 -15.81 -10.26 29.99
C THR A 293 -17.10 -10.41 29.19
N LEU A 294 -17.08 -11.19 28.10
CA LEU A 294 -18.27 -11.47 27.32
C LEU A 294 -19.30 -12.26 28.14
N ALA A 295 -18.87 -13.30 28.87
CA ALA A 295 -19.75 -14.11 29.71
C ALA A 295 -20.41 -13.28 30.82
N ALA A 296 -19.70 -12.29 31.36
CA ALA A 296 -20.25 -11.38 32.36
C ALA A 296 -21.23 -10.32 31.78
N ALA A 297 -21.22 -10.09 30.47
CA ALA A 297 -22.06 -9.12 29.78
C ALA A 297 -23.40 -9.72 29.29
N ILE A 298 -23.50 -11.04 29.22
CA ILE A 298 -24.70 -11.79 28.86
C ILE A 298 -25.58 -12.07 30.11
#